data_3bbf7663c90f03f85ff068488cf1f5d2
#
_entry.id   3bbf7663c90f03f85ff068488cf1f5d2
#
_cell.length_a   1.000
_cell.length_b   1.000
_cell.length_c   1.000
_cell.angle_alpha   90.00
_cell.angle_beta   90.00
_cell.angle_gamma   90.00
#
_symmetry.space_group_name_H-M   'P 1'
#
loop_
_entity.id
_entity.type
_entity.pdbx_description
1 polymer ?
#
loop_
_entity_poly.entity_id
_entity_poly.type
_entity_poly.pdbx_seq_one_letter_code
_entity_poly.pdbx_strand_id
1 'polypeptide(L)'
;MKKIVVAIDGPAGAGKSTIAKLAAEKLGYAYIDTGAMYRSVAWKFLQTGKPFDEDFISGLSKIMLIDFKPEAKINRVFVDGTEVTDAIRTPEVTAIVSPVAAIGAVREAMVDQQRRMGEAGGVLMDGRDIGTVVFPNAQLKIFLTASVEERARRRYAEMVAKGQQVDLQQLQADIAERDKQDSERAISPLRQAEDALLLDTSDMGISEVTDRILQLVQERAQ
;
A
#
# COMPACT_ATOMS: atom_id res chain seq x y z
N MET A 1 -25.39 7.52 -3.54
CA MET A 1 -24.05 8.11 -3.60
C MET A 1 -23.32 7.64 -4.84
N LYS A 2 -22.67 8.55 -5.56
CA LYS A 2 -21.80 8.20 -6.70
C LYS A 2 -20.59 7.41 -6.17
N LYS A 3 -20.27 6.30 -6.83
CA LYS A 3 -19.06 5.53 -6.49
C LYS A 3 -17.83 6.30 -6.96
N ILE A 4 -16.94 6.64 -6.05
CA ILE A 4 -15.71 7.42 -6.32
C ILE A 4 -14.46 6.56 -6.13
N VAL A 5 -13.34 7.05 -6.66
CA VAL A 5 -12.00 6.53 -6.36
C VAL A 5 -11.43 7.33 -5.20
N VAL A 6 -10.95 6.63 -4.18
CA VAL A 6 -10.27 7.21 -3.02
C VAL A 6 -8.81 6.76 -3.02
N ALA A 7 -7.90 7.71 -3.20
CA ALA A 7 -6.46 7.50 -3.14
C ALA A 7 -5.94 7.81 -1.74
N ILE A 8 -5.25 6.86 -1.11
CA ILE A 8 -4.63 7.03 0.22
C ILE A 8 -3.13 6.78 0.11
N ASP A 9 -2.35 7.84 0.04
CA ASP A 9 -0.90 7.77 -0.01
C ASP A 9 -0.27 8.10 1.35
N GLY A 10 0.99 7.75 1.52
CA GLY A 10 1.75 8.07 2.72
C GLY A 10 2.84 7.04 3.05
N PRO A 11 3.70 7.33 4.04
CA PRO A 11 4.85 6.51 4.36
C PRO A 11 4.50 5.13 4.95
N ALA A 12 5.50 4.26 5.04
CA ALA A 12 5.33 2.93 5.63
C ALA A 12 4.94 3.03 7.12
N GLY A 13 4.03 2.16 7.57
CA GLY A 13 3.60 2.13 8.98
C GLY A 13 2.64 3.24 9.42
N ALA A 14 2.20 4.13 8.51
CA ALA A 14 1.23 5.20 8.83
C ALA A 14 -0.21 4.71 9.10
N GLY A 15 -0.48 3.40 9.03
CA GLY A 15 -1.80 2.83 9.30
C GLY A 15 -2.74 2.81 8.09
N LYS A 16 -2.27 3.21 6.90
CA LYS A 16 -3.08 3.29 5.66
C LYS A 16 -3.93 2.05 5.41
N SER A 17 -3.30 0.88 5.38
CA SER A 17 -3.97 -0.38 5.02
C SER A 17 -5.07 -0.76 6.02
N THR A 18 -4.83 -0.55 7.32
CA THR A 18 -5.85 -0.80 8.35
C THR A 18 -7.05 0.10 8.17
N ILE A 19 -6.80 1.39 8.01
CA ILE A 19 -7.84 2.42 7.90
C ILE A 19 -8.58 2.32 6.56
N ALA A 20 -7.85 2.15 5.44
CA ALA A 20 -8.44 1.99 4.12
C ALA A 20 -9.39 0.77 4.06
N LYS A 21 -8.97 -0.35 4.64
CA LYS A 21 -9.78 -1.55 4.72
C LYS A 21 -11.07 -1.34 5.52
N LEU A 22 -10.97 -0.75 6.72
CA LEU A 22 -12.13 -0.47 7.56
C LEU A 22 -13.10 0.52 6.89
N ALA A 23 -12.59 1.55 6.25
CA ALA A 23 -13.40 2.51 5.52
C ALA A 23 -14.08 1.87 4.30
N ALA A 24 -13.35 1.04 3.53
CA ALA A 24 -13.90 0.33 2.39
C ALA A 24 -15.03 -0.62 2.79
N GLU A 25 -14.87 -1.38 3.88
CA GLU A 25 -15.90 -2.26 4.44
C GLU A 25 -17.17 -1.48 4.79
N LYS A 26 -17.04 -0.36 5.53
CA LYS A 26 -18.19 0.50 5.90
C LYS A 26 -18.88 1.16 4.70
N LEU A 27 -18.15 1.41 3.61
CA LEU A 27 -18.67 2.04 2.38
C LEU A 27 -19.22 1.01 1.37
N GLY A 28 -18.94 -0.27 1.53
CA GLY A 28 -19.19 -1.28 0.50
C GLY A 28 -18.33 -1.06 -0.75
N TYR A 29 -17.11 -0.53 -0.59
CA TYR A 29 -16.12 -0.31 -1.64
C TYR A 29 -15.10 -1.45 -1.68
N ALA A 30 -14.49 -1.65 -2.85
CA ALA A 30 -13.35 -2.54 -2.95
C ALA A 30 -12.11 -1.90 -2.27
N TYR A 31 -11.32 -2.72 -1.60
CA TYR A 31 -10.04 -2.29 -1.04
C TYR A 31 -8.88 -2.93 -1.80
N ILE A 32 -7.92 -2.12 -2.26
CA ILE A 32 -6.73 -2.54 -3.00
C ILE A 32 -5.47 -2.09 -2.25
N ASP A 33 -4.71 -3.08 -1.73
CA ASP A 33 -3.38 -2.90 -1.13
C ASP A 33 -2.32 -2.94 -2.24
N THR A 34 -1.90 -1.79 -2.75
CA THR A 34 -0.88 -1.78 -3.81
C THR A 34 0.48 -2.22 -3.33
N GLY A 35 0.77 -2.04 -2.04
CA GLY A 35 1.97 -2.60 -1.41
C GLY A 35 2.01 -4.14 -1.51
N ALA A 36 0.86 -4.80 -1.37
CA ALA A 36 0.75 -6.24 -1.58
C ALA A 36 1.03 -6.62 -3.04
N MET A 37 0.68 -5.78 -4.02
CA MET A 37 0.99 -6.04 -5.43
C MET A 37 2.50 -6.06 -5.69
N TYR A 38 3.24 -5.06 -5.22
CA TYR A 38 4.71 -5.06 -5.34
C TYR A 38 5.38 -6.20 -4.56
N ARG A 39 4.83 -6.55 -3.40
CA ARG A 39 5.27 -7.74 -2.65
C ARG A 39 5.00 -9.04 -3.41
N SER A 40 3.92 -9.12 -4.16
CA SER A 40 3.60 -10.26 -5.03
C SER A 40 4.63 -10.43 -6.13
N VAL A 41 5.10 -9.34 -6.74
CA VAL A 41 6.20 -9.39 -7.72
C VAL A 41 7.48 -9.88 -7.06
N ALA A 42 7.84 -9.32 -5.91
CA ALA A 42 9.02 -9.74 -5.14
C ALA A 42 8.94 -11.22 -4.73
N TRP A 43 7.80 -11.68 -4.24
CA TRP A 43 7.56 -13.08 -3.89
C TRP A 43 7.72 -13.99 -5.12
N LYS A 44 7.07 -13.67 -6.24
CA LYS A 44 7.15 -14.46 -7.48
C LYS A 44 8.58 -14.57 -7.96
N PHE A 45 9.35 -13.49 -7.89
CA PHE A 45 10.78 -13.50 -8.22
C PHE A 45 11.58 -14.43 -7.30
N LEU A 46 11.40 -14.35 -5.97
CA LEU A 46 12.10 -15.20 -5.01
C LEU A 46 11.84 -16.71 -5.25
N GLN A 47 10.64 -17.08 -5.70
CA GLN A 47 10.34 -18.48 -6.05
C GLN A 47 11.19 -19.03 -7.19
N THR A 48 11.82 -18.17 -7.98
CA THR A 48 12.67 -18.60 -9.09
C THR A 48 14.08 -19.02 -8.67
N GLY A 49 14.51 -18.61 -7.46
CA GLY A 49 15.87 -18.84 -6.95
C GLY A 49 16.98 -18.15 -7.75
N LYS A 50 16.64 -17.25 -8.68
CA LYS A 50 17.63 -16.54 -9.51
C LYS A 50 18.24 -15.35 -8.75
N PRO A 51 19.47 -14.94 -9.11
CA PRO A 51 20.04 -13.69 -8.63
C PRO A 51 19.20 -12.50 -9.11
N PHE A 52 19.28 -11.37 -8.38
CA PHE A 52 18.52 -10.16 -8.70
C PHE A 52 18.87 -9.67 -10.11
N ASP A 53 17.85 -9.59 -10.97
CA ASP A 53 17.95 -9.18 -12.37
C ASP A 53 16.70 -8.36 -12.73
N GLU A 54 16.90 -7.09 -13.06
CA GLU A 54 15.79 -6.15 -13.31
C GLU A 54 15.00 -6.51 -14.57
N ASP A 55 15.65 -6.97 -15.64
CA ASP A 55 14.99 -7.36 -16.89
C ASP A 55 14.14 -8.61 -16.68
N PHE A 56 14.65 -9.57 -15.94
CA PHE A 56 13.91 -10.77 -15.60
C PHE A 56 12.68 -10.46 -14.72
N ILE A 57 12.85 -9.62 -13.68
CA ILE A 57 11.75 -9.19 -12.79
C ILE A 57 10.71 -8.40 -13.59
N SER A 58 11.14 -7.54 -14.49
CA SER A 58 10.26 -6.78 -15.40
C SER A 58 9.44 -7.72 -16.29
N GLY A 59 10.07 -8.75 -16.84
CA GLY A 59 9.38 -9.79 -17.61
C GLY A 59 8.30 -10.52 -16.80
N LEU A 60 8.62 -10.92 -15.57
CA LEU A 60 7.67 -11.55 -14.66
C LEU A 60 6.46 -10.65 -14.36
N SER A 61 6.70 -9.37 -14.06
CA SER A 61 5.63 -8.44 -13.69
C SER A 61 4.61 -8.21 -14.80
N LYS A 62 5.01 -8.32 -16.06
CA LYS A 62 4.14 -8.12 -17.23
C LYS A 62 3.17 -9.27 -17.48
N ILE A 63 3.54 -10.48 -17.09
CA ILE A 63 2.75 -11.69 -17.37
C ILE A 63 1.95 -12.19 -16.17
N MET A 64 2.29 -11.75 -14.94
CA MET A 64 1.58 -12.18 -13.75
C MET A 64 0.27 -11.42 -13.57
N LEU A 65 -0.74 -12.13 -13.10
CA LEU A 65 -2.04 -11.55 -12.72
C LEU A 65 -2.16 -11.54 -11.20
N ILE A 66 -2.53 -10.39 -10.65
CA ILE A 66 -2.76 -10.23 -9.22
C ILE A 66 -4.24 -9.94 -9.00
N ASP A 67 -4.85 -10.73 -8.12
CA ASP A 67 -6.25 -10.58 -7.74
C ASP A 67 -6.41 -10.40 -6.23
N PHE A 68 -7.44 -9.67 -5.84
CA PHE A 68 -7.86 -9.49 -4.45
C PHE A 68 -9.24 -10.09 -4.25
N LYS A 69 -9.39 -10.92 -3.22
CA LYS A 69 -10.70 -11.45 -2.82
C LYS A 69 -11.00 -10.97 -1.40
N PRO A 70 -12.02 -10.11 -1.23
CA PRO A 70 -12.43 -9.66 0.09
C PRO A 70 -13.05 -10.84 0.86
N GLU A 71 -12.55 -11.07 2.08
CA GLU A 71 -13.11 -12.01 3.03
C GLU A 71 -13.21 -11.34 4.39
N ALA A 72 -14.26 -11.57 5.15
CA ALA A 72 -14.75 -10.85 6.35
C ALA A 72 -13.74 -9.99 7.15
N LYS A 73 -12.50 -10.39 7.31
CA LYS A 73 -11.45 -9.63 8.02
C LYS A 73 -10.11 -9.56 7.29
N ILE A 74 -10.00 -10.22 6.13
CA ILE A 74 -8.74 -10.36 5.39
C ILE A 74 -9.00 -10.05 3.92
N ASN A 75 -8.15 -9.24 3.31
CA ASN A 75 -8.13 -9.10 1.86
C ASN A 75 -7.13 -10.11 1.32
N ARG A 76 -7.63 -11.24 0.80
CA ARG A 76 -6.78 -12.33 0.29
C ARG A 76 -6.16 -11.92 -1.03
N VAL A 77 -4.88 -12.22 -1.18
CA VAL A 77 -4.08 -11.89 -2.36
C VAL A 77 -3.77 -13.16 -3.13
N PHE A 78 -4.01 -13.12 -4.43
CA PHE A 78 -3.74 -14.24 -5.34
C PHE A 78 -2.79 -13.79 -6.44
N VAL A 79 -1.83 -14.65 -6.78
CA VAL A 79 -0.93 -14.50 -7.93
C VAL A 79 -1.15 -15.67 -8.86
N ASP A 80 -1.56 -15.41 -10.08
CA ASP A 80 -1.86 -16.45 -11.07
C ASP A 80 -2.78 -17.57 -10.51
N GLY A 81 -3.77 -17.16 -9.71
CA GLY A 81 -4.72 -18.07 -9.06
C GLY A 81 -4.23 -18.74 -7.78
N THR A 82 -2.95 -18.60 -7.42
CA THR A 82 -2.39 -19.13 -6.16
C THR A 82 -2.50 -18.11 -5.04
N GLU A 83 -3.04 -18.52 -3.90
CA GLU A 83 -3.10 -17.63 -2.73
C GLU A 83 -1.72 -17.40 -2.13
N VAL A 84 -1.38 -16.10 -1.91
CA VAL A 84 -0.07 -15.68 -1.40
C VAL A 84 -0.19 -14.72 -0.21
N THR A 85 -1.34 -14.59 0.39
CA THR A 85 -1.68 -13.60 1.44
C THR A 85 -0.61 -13.46 2.53
N ASP A 86 -0.16 -14.58 3.08
CA ASP A 86 0.88 -14.61 4.11
C ASP A 86 2.29 -14.69 3.51
N ALA A 87 2.45 -15.39 2.40
CA ALA A 87 3.73 -15.62 1.74
C ALA A 87 4.41 -14.32 1.28
N ILE A 88 3.64 -13.30 0.91
CA ILE A 88 4.15 -11.97 0.51
C ILE A 88 4.58 -11.09 1.69
N ARG A 89 4.43 -11.56 2.94
CA ARG A 89 4.71 -10.76 4.15
C ARG A 89 5.92 -11.26 4.94
N THR A 90 6.67 -12.20 4.36
CA THR A 90 7.89 -12.74 4.97
C THR A 90 9.01 -11.68 5.02
N PRO A 91 10.03 -11.88 5.89
CA PRO A 91 11.21 -11.01 5.94
C PRO A 91 11.94 -10.91 4.60
N GLU A 92 12.09 -12.03 3.88
CA GLU A 92 12.79 -12.12 2.60
C GLU A 92 12.09 -11.25 1.53
N VAL A 93 10.77 -11.33 1.43
CA VAL A 93 9.98 -10.46 0.53
C VAL A 93 10.11 -8.99 0.96
N THR A 94 10.09 -8.73 2.27
CA THR A 94 10.20 -7.38 2.81
C THR A 94 11.56 -6.75 2.48
N ALA A 95 12.63 -7.54 2.49
CA ALA A 95 13.98 -7.07 2.20
C ALA A 95 14.17 -6.58 0.75
N ILE A 96 13.44 -7.16 -0.22
CA ILE A 96 13.64 -6.84 -1.64
C ILE A 96 12.50 -6.05 -2.27
N VAL A 97 11.40 -5.83 -1.56
CA VAL A 97 10.21 -5.15 -2.16
C VAL A 97 10.51 -3.72 -2.60
N SER A 98 11.35 -2.97 -1.89
CA SER A 98 11.69 -1.60 -2.28
C SER A 98 12.56 -1.55 -3.55
N PRO A 99 13.64 -2.32 -3.68
CA PRO A 99 14.34 -2.48 -4.96
C PRO A 99 13.43 -2.89 -6.12
N VAL A 100 12.59 -3.90 -5.94
CA VAL A 100 11.63 -4.36 -6.97
C VAL A 100 10.66 -3.23 -7.36
N ALA A 101 10.12 -2.49 -6.38
CA ALA A 101 9.22 -1.37 -6.63
C ALA A 101 9.89 -0.14 -7.25
N ALA A 102 11.22 -0.08 -7.29
CA ALA A 102 11.97 1.00 -7.96
C ALA A 102 12.13 0.72 -9.47
N ILE A 103 11.95 -0.52 -9.93
CA ILE A 103 12.08 -0.88 -11.35
C ILE A 103 10.94 -0.26 -12.15
N GLY A 104 11.26 0.60 -13.14
CA GLY A 104 10.28 1.33 -13.93
C GLY A 104 9.25 0.44 -14.63
N ALA A 105 9.70 -0.63 -15.31
CA ALA A 105 8.82 -1.56 -16.02
C ALA A 105 7.88 -2.35 -15.07
N VAL A 106 8.32 -2.66 -13.83
CA VAL A 106 7.47 -3.24 -12.81
C VAL A 106 6.37 -2.25 -12.42
N ARG A 107 6.74 -0.98 -12.24
CA ARG A 107 5.75 0.05 -11.92
C ARG A 107 4.70 0.23 -13.01
N GLU A 108 5.11 0.29 -14.27
CA GLU A 108 4.19 0.36 -15.41
C GLU A 108 3.18 -0.79 -15.37
N ALA A 109 3.65 -2.04 -15.26
CA ALA A 109 2.79 -3.21 -15.21
C ALA A 109 1.82 -3.19 -14.01
N MET A 110 2.28 -2.74 -12.83
CA MET A 110 1.43 -2.64 -11.63
C MET A 110 0.42 -1.50 -11.75
N VAL A 111 0.81 -0.33 -12.23
CA VAL A 111 -0.07 0.81 -12.46
C VAL A 111 -1.20 0.45 -13.44
N ASP A 112 -0.89 -0.29 -14.50
CA ASP A 112 -1.91 -0.74 -15.46
C ASP A 112 -2.92 -1.69 -14.82
N GLN A 113 -2.50 -2.60 -13.95
CA GLN A 113 -3.42 -3.46 -13.21
C GLN A 113 -4.25 -2.65 -12.20
N GLN A 114 -3.63 -1.74 -11.46
CA GLN A 114 -4.29 -0.87 -10.49
C GLN A 114 -5.37 -0.01 -11.14
N ARG A 115 -5.09 0.58 -12.30
CA ARG A 115 -6.07 1.39 -13.05
C ARG A 115 -7.28 0.56 -13.47
N ARG A 116 -7.05 -0.64 -13.99
CA ARG A 116 -8.15 -1.56 -14.33
C ARG A 116 -9.01 -1.91 -13.12
N MET A 117 -8.39 -2.17 -11.97
CA MET A 117 -9.11 -2.48 -10.73
C MET A 117 -9.97 -1.33 -10.22
N GLY A 118 -9.60 -0.09 -10.48
CA GLY A 118 -10.32 1.10 -10.03
C GLY A 118 -11.22 1.76 -11.07
N GLU A 119 -11.28 1.24 -12.30
CA GLU A 119 -11.97 1.86 -13.44
C GLU A 119 -13.48 2.10 -13.18
N ALA A 120 -14.14 1.16 -12.51
CA ALA A 120 -15.56 1.26 -12.19
C ALA A 120 -15.88 2.20 -11.00
N GLY A 121 -14.87 2.77 -10.34
CA GLY A 121 -15.03 3.49 -9.08
C GLY A 121 -15.47 2.60 -7.92
N GLY A 122 -15.80 3.20 -6.77
CA GLY A 122 -16.13 2.44 -5.56
C GLY A 122 -14.93 1.67 -5.01
N VAL A 123 -13.76 2.28 -5.05
CA VAL A 123 -12.50 1.69 -4.61
C VAL A 123 -11.76 2.62 -3.65
N LEU A 124 -11.21 2.05 -2.58
CA LEU A 124 -10.14 2.64 -1.79
C LEU A 124 -8.84 1.94 -2.15
N MET A 125 -7.86 2.70 -2.57
CA MET A 125 -6.55 2.18 -2.93
C MET A 125 -5.49 2.86 -2.08
N ASP A 126 -4.65 2.08 -1.39
CA ASP A 126 -3.55 2.64 -0.60
C ASP A 126 -2.19 2.32 -1.21
N GLY A 127 -1.29 3.30 -1.12
CA GLY A 127 0.03 3.19 -1.72
C GLY A 127 1.00 4.30 -1.36
N ARG A 128 1.78 4.74 -2.36
CA ARG A 128 2.76 5.83 -2.28
C ARG A 128 2.56 6.91 -3.34
N ASP A 129 1.90 6.56 -4.41
CA ASP A 129 1.76 7.36 -5.63
C ASP A 129 0.38 7.20 -6.30
N ILE A 130 -0.62 6.80 -5.51
CA ILE A 130 -1.97 6.57 -6.03
C ILE A 130 -2.57 7.88 -6.54
N GLY A 131 -2.52 8.93 -5.74
CA GLY A 131 -3.06 10.26 -6.09
C GLY A 131 -2.17 11.07 -7.03
N THR A 132 -0.91 10.66 -7.25
CA THR A 132 0.01 11.39 -8.14
C THR A 132 0.22 10.71 -9.50
N VAL A 133 0.13 9.38 -9.57
CA VAL A 133 0.46 8.58 -10.76
C VAL A 133 -0.67 7.66 -11.18
N VAL A 134 -1.22 6.86 -10.26
CA VAL A 134 -2.23 5.86 -10.61
C VAL A 134 -3.55 6.51 -10.99
N PHE A 135 -4.10 7.32 -10.07
CA PHE A 135 -5.34 8.08 -10.23
C PHE A 135 -5.13 9.56 -9.94
N PRO A 136 -4.43 10.29 -10.83
CA PRO A 136 -4.20 11.72 -10.63
C PRO A 136 -5.49 12.56 -10.62
N ASN A 137 -6.59 12.00 -11.09
CA ASN A 137 -7.93 12.61 -11.08
C ASN A 137 -8.88 11.93 -10.07
N ALA A 138 -8.36 11.22 -9.05
CA ALA A 138 -9.19 10.65 -7.99
C ALA A 138 -10.02 11.74 -7.29
N GLN A 139 -11.29 11.45 -7.03
CA GLN A 139 -12.22 12.43 -6.44
C GLN A 139 -11.88 12.75 -4.98
N LEU A 140 -11.20 11.85 -4.30
CA LEU A 140 -10.65 12.10 -2.97
C LEU A 140 -9.22 11.57 -2.90
N LYS A 141 -8.30 12.44 -2.52
CA LYS A 141 -6.90 12.11 -2.26
C LYS A 141 -6.56 12.47 -0.83
N ILE A 142 -5.97 11.52 -0.12
CA ILE A 142 -5.53 11.67 1.26
C ILE A 142 -4.05 11.31 1.33
N PHE A 143 -3.25 12.18 1.94
CA PHE A 143 -1.90 11.85 2.33
C PHE A 143 -1.90 11.58 3.84
N LEU A 144 -1.85 10.31 4.22
CA LEU A 144 -1.94 9.86 5.60
C LEU A 144 -0.53 9.67 6.15
N THR A 145 -0.22 10.39 7.23
CA THR A 145 1.10 10.38 7.85
C THR A 145 1.03 10.20 9.37
N ALA A 146 2.17 9.91 9.96
CA ALA A 146 2.45 9.98 11.39
C ALA A 146 3.97 10.11 11.57
N SER A 147 4.44 10.58 12.72
CA SER A 147 5.87 10.67 13.00
C SER A 147 6.57 9.30 12.88
N VAL A 148 7.87 9.30 12.57
CA VAL A 148 8.66 8.06 12.47
C VAL A 148 8.61 7.28 13.79
N GLU A 149 8.68 8.01 14.92
CA GLU A 149 8.62 7.45 16.27
C GLU A 149 7.28 6.75 16.53
N GLU A 150 6.16 7.37 16.16
CA GLU A 150 4.84 6.79 16.35
C GLU A 150 4.64 5.56 15.47
N ARG A 151 5.08 5.61 14.22
CA ARG A 151 5.00 4.47 13.29
C ARG A 151 5.86 3.30 13.76
N ALA A 152 7.05 3.57 14.30
CA ALA A 152 7.91 2.56 14.90
C ALA A 152 7.26 1.94 16.14
N ARG A 153 6.64 2.75 17.00
CA ARG A 153 5.93 2.28 18.19
C ARG A 153 4.75 1.36 17.83
N ARG A 154 3.93 1.75 16.85
CA ARG A 154 2.81 0.93 16.33
C ARG A 154 3.32 -0.41 15.81
N ARG A 155 4.36 -0.38 14.99
CA ARG A 155 4.96 -1.59 14.41
C ARG A 155 5.57 -2.49 15.48
N TYR A 156 6.26 -1.91 16.45
CA TYR A 156 6.82 -2.64 17.59
C TYR A 156 5.72 -3.37 18.35
N ALA A 157 4.64 -2.68 18.72
CA ALA A 157 3.52 -3.28 19.43
C ALA A 157 2.87 -4.45 18.66
N GLU A 158 2.70 -4.31 17.33
CA GLU A 158 2.18 -5.38 16.47
C GLU A 158 3.11 -6.62 16.47
N MET A 159 4.42 -6.42 16.38
CA MET A 159 5.40 -7.50 16.31
C MET A 159 5.53 -8.22 17.66
N VAL A 160 5.56 -7.48 18.76
CA VAL A 160 5.56 -8.05 20.11
C VAL A 160 4.29 -8.85 20.40
N ALA A 161 3.12 -8.34 19.97
CA ALA A 161 1.85 -9.07 20.10
C ALA A 161 1.84 -10.41 19.33
N LYS A 162 2.66 -10.53 18.28
CA LYS A 162 2.89 -11.77 17.50
C LYS A 162 4.01 -12.65 18.08
N GLY A 163 4.57 -12.31 19.26
CA GLY A 163 5.64 -13.05 19.90
C GLY A 163 7.02 -12.86 19.27
N GLN A 164 7.20 -11.84 18.41
CA GLN A 164 8.49 -11.56 17.78
C GLN A 164 9.36 -10.70 18.72
N GLN A 165 10.65 -11.02 18.77
CA GLN A 165 11.64 -10.17 19.43
C GLN A 165 12.15 -9.13 18.43
N VAL A 166 11.98 -7.86 18.77
CA VAL A 166 12.35 -6.72 17.90
C VAL A 166 12.96 -5.59 18.73
N ASP A 167 13.88 -4.85 18.13
CA ASP A 167 14.45 -3.65 18.70
C ASP A 167 13.73 -2.42 18.16
N LEU A 168 13.24 -1.56 19.06
CA LEU A 168 12.48 -0.36 18.68
C LEU A 168 13.36 0.67 17.93
N GLN A 169 14.62 0.83 18.32
CA GLN A 169 15.52 1.77 17.68
C GLN A 169 15.88 1.32 16.26
N GLN A 170 16.10 0.00 16.09
CA GLN A 170 16.33 -0.58 14.77
C GLN A 170 15.08 -0.42 13.88
N LEU A 171 13.88 -0.69 14.39
CA LEU A 171 12.63 -0.46 13.64
C LEU A 171 12.46 1.00 13.22
N GLN A 172 12.83 1.94 14.08
CA GLN A 172 12.77 3.36 13.76
C GLN A 172 13.75 3.72 12.64
N ALA A 173 14.97 3.21 12.70
CA ALA A 173 15.98 3.41 11.65
C ALA A 173 15.52 2.77 10.32
N ASP A 174 15.00 1.57 10.34
CA ASP A 174 14.50 0.87 9.14
C ASP A 174 13.33 1.61 8.49
N ILE A 175 12.42 2.16 9.29
CA ILE A 175 11.30 2.96 8.81
C ILE A 175 11.79 4.25 8.16
N ALA A 176 12.73 4.96 8.80
CA ALA A 176 13.30 6.20 8.26
C ALA A 176 14.06 5.95 6.95
N GLU A 177 14.85 4.90 6.87
CA GLU A 177 15.57 4.53 5.65
C GLU A 177 14.62 4.18 4.52
N ARG A 178 13.56 3.45 4.82
CA ARG A 178 12.53 3.10 3.83
C ARG A 178 11.78 4.32 3.31
N ASP A 179 11.44 5.26 4.19
CA ASP A 179 10.80 6.52 3.79
C ASP A 179 11.70 7.33 2.87
N LYS A 180 13.01 7.36 3.15
CA LYS A 180 13.99 7.99 2.29
C LYS A 180 14.03 7.33 0.91
N GLN A 181 14.13 6.00 0.85
CA GLN A 181 14.10 5.25 -0.42
C GLN A 181 12.83 5.50 -1.21
N ASP A 182 11.65 5.48 -0.56
CA ASP A 182 10.37 5.73 -1.20
C ASP A 182 10.28 7.18 -1.74
N SER A 183 10.85 8.16 -1.03
CA SER A 183 10.78 9.60 -1.40
C SER A 183 11.83 10.02 -2.43
N GLU A 184 13.01 9.38 -2.42
CA GLU A 184 14.13 9.73 -3.31
C GLU A 184 14.18 8.89 -4.60
N ARG A 185 13.31 7.87 -4.75
CA ARG A 185 13.31 7.05 -5.96
C ARG A 185 13.02 7.89 -7.20
N ALA A 186 13.71 7.59 -8.30
CA ALA A 186 13.65 8.36 -9.54
C ALA A 186 12.26 8.32 -10.20
N ILE A 187 11.53 7.21 -10.07
CA ILE A 187 10.22 6.99 -10.69
C ILE A 187 9.14 6.93 -9.62
N SER A 188 8.10 7.77 -9.75
CA SER A 188 6.94 7.84 -8.85
C SER A 188 7.33 7.96 -7.36
N PRO A 189 8.12 8.97 -6.94
CA PRO A 189 8.50 9.13 -5.55
C PRO A 189 7.28 9.29 -4.63
N LEU A 190 7.43 8.88 -3.37
CA LEU A 190 6.44 9.18 -2.35
C LEU A 190 6.37 10.70 -2.15
N ARG A 191 5.26 11.30 -2.55
CA ARG A 191 4.98 12.72 -2.33
C ARG A 191 3.50 12.96 -2.20
N GLN A 192 3.13 13.96 -1.44
CA GLN A 192 1.75 14.42 -1.36
C GLN A 192 1.33 15.04 -2.71
N ALA A 193 0.18 14.64 -3.25
CA ALA A 193 -0.42 15.32 -4.39
C ALA A 193 -0.88 16.73 -3.96
N GLU A 194 -0.84 17.71 -4.86
CA GLU A 194 -1.16 19.10 -4.55
C GLU A 194 -2.58 19.30 -4.00
N ASP A 195 -3.52 18.48 -4.48
CA ASP A 195 -4.92 18.47 -4.07
C ASP A 195 -5.24 17.41 -2.99
N ALA A 196 -4.24 16.74 -2.43
CA ALA A 196 -4.43 15.76 -1.38
C ALA A 196 -4.57 16.44 0.00
N LEU A 197 -5.56 15.97 0.76
CA LEU A 197 -5.71 16.35 2.15
C LEU A 197 -4.65 15.65 3.00
N LEU A 198 -3.86 16.44 3.72
CA LEU A 198 -2.92 15.91 4.71
C LEU A 198 -3.69 15.49 5.96
N LEU A 199 -3.50 14.24 6.38
CA LEU A 199 -4.07 13.70 7.60
C LEU A 199 -2.96 13.11 8.47
N ASP A 200 -2.51 13.89 9.46
CA ASP A 200 -1.57 13.43 10.47
C ASP A 200 -2.32 12.65 11.54
N THR A 201 -1.92 11.41 11.72
CA THR A 201 -2.57 10.47 12.64
C THR A 201 -1.73 10.18 13.89
N SER A 202 -0.71 10.99 14.17
CA SER A 202 0.20 10.77 15.31
C SER A 202 -0.55 10.67 16.63
N ASP A 203 -1.57 11.53 16.81
CA ASP A 203 -2.37 11.61 18.04
C ASP A 203 -3.82 11.10 17.85
N MET A 204 -4.11 10.41 16.74
CA MET A 204 -5.47 9.96 16.41
C MET A 204 -5.62 8.45 16.54
N GLY A 205 -6.77 8.00 17.04
CA GLY A 205 -7.17 6.60 17.09
C GLY A 205 -7.68 6.10 15.73
N ILE A 206 -7.61 4.77 15.51
CA ILE A 206 -8.03 4.12 14.25
C ILE A 206 -9.50 4.48 13.90
N SER A 207 -10.41 4.47 14.89
CA SER A 207 -11.82 4.79 14.67
C SER A 207 -11.99 6.22 14.19
N GLU A 208 -11.34 7.17 14.85
CA GLU A 208 -11.42 8.60 14.55
C GLU A 208 -10.93 8.89 13.10
N VAL A 209 -9.78 8.33 12.72
CA VAL A 209 -9.26 8.47 11.35
C VAL A 209 -10.20 7.83 10.33
N THR A 210 -10.74 6.64 10.65
CA THR A 210 -11.71 5.96 9.77
C THR A 210 -12.96 6.81 9.57
N ASP A 211 -13.54 7.33 10.65
CA ASP A 211 -14.75 8.14 10.60
C ASP A 211 -14.53 9.46 9.84
N ARG A 212 -13.34 10.05 9.98
CA ARG A 212 -12.95 11.23 9.17
C ARG A 212 -12.90 10.91 7.68
N ILE A 213 -12.36 9.77 7.29
CA ILE A 213 -12.34 9.35 5.88
C ILE A 213 -13.75 9.11 5.36
N LEU A 214 -14.62 8.46 6.13
CA LEU A 214 -16.01 8.25 5.76
C LEU A 214 -16.76 9.57 5.51
N GLN A 215 -16.56 10.56 6.38
CA GLN A 215 -17.12 11.89 6.20
C GLN A 215 -16.62 12.53 4.90
N LEU A 216 -15.31 12.51 4.64
CA LEU A 216 -14.71 13.06 3.42
C LEU A 216 -15.24 12.39 2.14
N VAL A 217 -15.45 11.06 2.18
CA VAL A 217 -16.07 10.34 1.06
C VAL A 217 -17.49 10.79 0.83
N GLN A 218 -18.30 10.96 1.90
CA GLN A 218 -19.68 11.44 1.77
C GLN A 218 -19.75 12.85 1.17
N GLU A 219 -18.83 13.74 1.56
CA GLU A 219 -18.73 15.10 1.01
C GLU A 219 -18.40 15.12 -0.47
N ARG A 220 -17.60 14.15 -0.97
CA ARG A 220 -17.13 14.09 -2.36
C ARG A 220 -18.00 13.20 -3.27
N ALA A 221 -18.84 12.36 -2.72
CA ALA A 221 -19.70 11.41 -3.45
C ALA A 221 -21.14 11.95 -3.69
N GLN A 222 -21.35 13.25 -3.43
CA GLN A 222 -22.62 13.95 -3.70
C GLN A 222 -22.87 14.16 -5.19
#